data_fb2c7c5534fe618c78e7b515745821a0
#
_entry.id   fb2c7c5534fe618c78e7b515745821a0
#
_cell.length_a   1.000
_cell.length_b   1.000
_cell.length_c   1.000
_cell.angle_alpha   90.00
_cell.angle_beta   90.00
_cell.angle_gamma   90.00
#
_symmetry.space_group_name_H-M   'P 1'
#
loop_
_entity.id
_entity.type
_entity.pdbx_description
1 polymer ?
#
loop_
_entity_poly.entity_id
_entity_poly.type
_entity_poly.pdbx_seq_one_letter_code
_entity_poly.pdbx_strand_id
1 'polypeptide(L)'
;LYIRPLLFGSEGTLAVRAASTYRFLIITAPVQEYFDRQGQGIYLKAEHRFTRASPGGTGGAKTAGNYAATLQPMSDSASAGFDQILWLDGVEHRYVEEAGQMNIFFHIGDTIVTPDLSGTILPGITRDTVLTILREWGYKIEERRIAMDEVITANKAGNLREAFGAGTAAVVVPIDRIHYLGQDLQLPQTGNHSLCQQLYQMITELQFGVTQDNHGWSVLVD
;
A
#
# COMPACT_ATOMS: atom_id res chain seq x y z
N LEU A 1 8.31 13.89 -11.69
CA LEU A 1 9.66 13.61 -11.20
C LEU A 1 9.58 12.65 -10.02
N TYR A 2 10.32 11.54 -10.08
CA TYR A 2 10.48 10.64 -8.94
C TYR A 2 11.65 11.11 -8.08
N ILE A 3 11.45 11.24 -6.78
CA ILE A 3 12.47 11.65 -5.82
C ILE A 3 12.72 10.49 -4.85
N ARG A 4 13.96 10.01 -4.79
CA ARG A 4 14.38 8.91 -3.92
C ARG A 4 15.42 9.37 -2.93
N PRO A 5 15.06 9.67 -1.68
CA PRO A 5 16.05 9.82 -0.62
C PRO A 5 16.62 8.44 -0.24
N LEU A 6 17.90 8.39 0.02
CA LEU A 6 18.63 7.19 0.44
C LEU A 6 19.61 7.56 1.55
N LEU A 7 19.51 6.86 2.68
CA LEU A 7 20.43 6.98 3.81
C LEU A 7 21.11 5.63 4.04
N PHE A 8 22.44 5.62 4.14
CA PHE A 8 23.20 4.40 4.44
C PHE A 8 24.45 4.69 5.25
N GLY A 9 24.90 3.71 6.04
CA GLY A 9 26.16 3.78 6.77
C GLY A 9 27.35 3.79 5.80
N SER A 10 28.30 4.72 6.00
CA SER A 10 29.47 4.88 5.14
C SER A 10 30.79 4.68 5.91
N GLU A 11 30.72 4.20 7.12
CA GLU A 11 31.90 3.87 7.92
C GLU A 11 32.63 2.66 7.37
N GLY A 12 33.95 2.75 7.25
CA GLY A 12 34.81 1.65 6.79
C GLY A 12 35.10 0.63 7.88
N THR A 13 34.09 -0.14 8.30
CA THR A 13 34.20 -1.17 9.34
C THR A 13 33.46 -2.44 8.95
N LEU A 14 33.95 -3.60 9.42
CA LEU A 14 33.27 -4.89 9.34
C LEU A 14 32.53 -5.25 10.64
N ALA A 15 32.59 -4.37 11.65
CA ALA A 15 31.92 -4.62 12.92
C ALA A 15 30.40 -4.57 12.78
N VAL A 16 29.73 -5.54 13.42
CA VAL A 16 28.23 -5.60 13.46
C VAL A 16 27.75 -4.66 14.56
N ARG A 17 27.59 -3.38 14.21
CA ARG A 17 27.07 -2.31 15.08
C ARG A 17 26.47 -1.20 14.23
N ALA A 18 25.77 -0.27 14.88
CA ALA A 18 25.36 0.96 14.21
C ALA A 18 26.59 1.73 13.69
N ALA A 19 26.51 2.25 12.47
CA ALA A 19 27.56 3.09 11.92
C ALA A 19 27.64 4.43 12.66
N SER A 20 28.84 5.00 12.75
CA SER A 20 29.06 6.32 13.32
C SER A 20 28.98 7.44 12.28
N THR A 21 29.09 7.09 11.00
CA THR A 21 28.96 8.02 9.86
C THR A 21 28.01 7.49 8.82
N TYR A 22 27.26 8.40 8.24
CA TYR A 22 26.24 8.09 7.23
C TYR A 22 26.37 8.99 6.01
N ARG A 23 25.89 8.52 4.87
CA ARG A 23 25.67 9.34 3.68
C ARG A 23 24.17 9.42 3.40
N PHE A 24 23.71 10.64 3.10
CA PHE A 24 22.37 10.91 2.62
C PHE A 24 22.46 11.39 1.18
N LEU A 25 21.71 10.73 0.29
CA LEU A 25 21.63 11.06 -1.13
C LEU A 25 20.18 11.29 -1.51
N ILE A 26 19.95 12.20 -2.46
CA ILE A 26 18.66 12.35 -3.13
C ILE A 26 18.91 12.07 -4.62
N ILE A 27 18.25 11.04 -5.12
CA ILE A 27 18.31 10.62 -6.52
C ILE A 27 16.98 11.00 -7.17
N THR A 28 17.03 11.60 -8.35
CA THR A 28 15.83 11.97 -9.10
C THR A 28 15.82 11.28 -10.47
N ALA A 29 14.62 10.92 -10.93
CA ALA A 29 14.43 10.33 -12.26
C ALA A 29 13.09 10.80 -12.85
N PRO A 30 12.98 10.93 -14.17
CA PRO A 30 11.68 11.04 -14.82
C PRO A 30 10.88 9.76 -14.57
N VAL A 31 9.57 9.90 -14.40
CA VAL A 31 8.67 8.76 -14.17
C VAL A 31 7.43 8.92 -15.04
N GLN A 32 6.95 7.79 -15.56
CA GLN A 32 5.62 7.64 -16.14
C GLN A 32 4.66 7.11 -15.08
N GLU A 33 3.38 6.97 -15.41
CA GLU A 33 2.39 6.36 -14.52
C GLU A 33 2.84 4.97 -14.07
N TYR A 34 2.71 4.68 -12.78
CA TYR A 34 3.18 3.43 -12.19
C TYR A 34 2.38 2.22 -12.66
N PHE A 35 1.07 2.39 -12.85
CA PHE A 35 0.17 1.42 -13.46
C PHE A 35 -0.50 2.07 -14.68
N ASP A 36 0.02 1.82 -15.89
CA ASP A 36 -0.65 2.20 -17.15
C ASP A 36 -1.75 1.16 -17.47
N ARG A 37 -2.88 1.25 -16.76
CA ARG A 37 -3.97 0.27 -16.88
C ARG A 37 -5.32 0.86 -17.27
N GLN A 38 -5.38 2.12 -17.65
CA GLN A 38 -6.64 2.76 -18.11
C GLN A 38 -7.84 2.48 -17.18
N GLY A 39 -7.62 2.53 -15.86
CA GLY A 39 -8.65 2.31 -14.85
C GLY A 39 -8.93 0.85 -14.49
N GLN A 40 -8.19 -0.11 -15.02
CA GLN A 40 -8.26 -1.50 -14.57
C GLN A 40 -7.56 -1.67 -13.22
N GLY A 41 -8.18 -2.44 -12.34
CA GLY A 41 -7.59 -2.77 -11.04
C GLY A 41 -6.52 -3.86 -11.14
N ILE A 42 -5.81 -4.05 -10.04
CA ILE A 42 -4.71 -5.01 -9.94
C ILE A 42 -5.18 -6.36 -9.42
N TYR A 43 -4.48 -7.40 -9.85
CA TYR A 43 -4.65 -8.77 -9.41
C TYR A 43 -3.59 -9.12 -8.36
N LEU A 44 -4.00 -9.41 -7.14
CA LEU A 44 -3.13 -9.73 -6.03
C LEU A 44 -3.08 -11.23 -5.75
N LYS A 45 -1.90 -11.72 -5.36
CA LYS A 45 -1.71 -13.03 -4.75
C LYS A 45 -1.51 -12.86 -3.25
N ALA A 46 -2.42 -13.37 -2.43
CA ALA A 46 -2.21 -13.44 -0.98
C ALA A 46 -1.11 -14.47 -0.66
N GLU A 47 -0.03 -14.01 -0.04
CA GLU A 47 1.15 -14.83 0.22
C GLU A 47 1.08 -15.44 1.63
N HIS A 48 1.17 -16.76 1.69
CA HIS A 48 1.03 -17.54 2.93
C HIS A 48 2.30 -18.33 3.31
N ARG A 49 3.41 -18.18 2.56
CA ARG A 49 4.68 -18.87 2.81
C ARG A 49 5.81 -17.90 3.16
N PHE A 50 5.79 -16.73 2.54
CA PHE A 50 6.80 -15.70 2.73
C PHE A 50 6.22 -14.55 3.54
N THR A 51 7.09 -13.87 4.27
CA THR A 51 6.75 -12.74 5.14
C THR A 51 7.52 -11.52 4.69
N ARG A 52 6.82 -10.39 4.55
CA ARG A 52 7.44 -9.09 4.28
C ARG A 52 8.15 -8.53 5.51
N ALA A 53 7.50 -8.65 6.66
CA ALA A 53 7.98 -8.14 7.94
C ALA A 53 7.46 -8.99 9.09
N SER A 54 8.17 -8.98 10.21
CA SER A 54 7.77 -9.71 11.43
C SER A 54 7.64 -8.75 12.61
N PRO A 55 6.82 -9.09 13.62
CA PRO A 55 6.76 -8.34 14.87
C PRO A 55 8.15 -8.17 15.50
N GLY A 56 8.45 -6.97 15.98
CA GLY A 56 9.77 -6.62 16.53
C GLY A 56 10.86 -6.39 15.47
N GLY A 57 10.53 -6.52 14.18
CA GLY A 57 11.41 -6.24 13.06
C GLY A 57 11.36 -4.78 12.59
N THR A 58 11.70 -4.57 11.32
CA THR A 58 11.84 -3.23 10.70
C THR A 58 10.68 -2.85 9.78
N GLY A 59 9.53 -3.56 9.87
CA GLY A 59 8.38 -3.39 8.96
C GLY A 59 7.81 -1.98 8.93
N GLY A 60 7.82 -1.27 10.07
CA GLY A 60 7.39 0.11 10.19
C GLY A 60 8.37 1.14 9.61
N ALA A 61 9.51 0.71 9.08
CA ALA A 61 10.52 1.60 8.49
C ALA A 61 10.80 1.23 7.02
N LYS A 62 11.27 2.21 6.23
CA LYS A 62 11.61 2.00 4.82
C LYS A 62 13.04 1.43 4.68
N THR A 63 13.28 0.30 5.35
CA THR A 63 14.57 -0.37 5.43
C THR A 63 14.79 -1.27 4.21
N ALA A 64 15.97 -1.23 3.60
CA ALA A 64 16.29 -2.02 2.41
C ALA A 64 16.10 -3.54 2.61
N GLY A 65 16.33 -4.05 3.82
CA GLY A 65 16.13 -5.45 4.18
C GLY A 65 14.69 -5.93 3.99
N ASN A 66 13.69 -5.08 4.30
CA ASN A 66 12.28 -5.42 4.06
C ASN A 66 12.00 -5.66 2.57
N TYR A 67 12.61 -4.87 1.70
CA TYR A 67 12.44 -5.00 0.24
C TYR A 67 13.23 -6.19 -0.31
N ALA A 68 14.43 -6.43 0.17
CA ALA A 68 15.23 -7.57 -0.26
C ALA A 68 14.50 -8.91 -0.03
N ALA A 69 13.83 -9.05 1.12
CA ALA A 69 13.05 -10.25 1.44
C ALA A 69 11.85 -10.47 0.49
N THR A 70 11.36 -9.42 -0.16
CA THR A 70 10.19 -9.52 -1.05
C THR A 70 10.54 -9.84 -2.51
N LEU A 71 11.79 -9.73 -2.93
CA LEU A 71 12.18 -9.84 -4.34
C LEU A 71 11.85 -11.20 -4.95
N GLN A 72 12.20 -12.29 -4.29
CA GLN A 72 11.93 -13.63 -4.79
C GLN A 72 10.44 -13.92 -4.90
N PRO A 73 9.62 -13.75 -3.84
CA PRO A 73 8.18 -13.99 -3.95
C PRO A 73 7.48 -13.06 -4.94
N MET A 74 7.96 -11.83 -5.12
CA MET A 74 7.43 -10.91 -6.15
C MET A 74 7.72 -11.41 -7.56
N SER A 75 8.94 -11.90 -7.82
CA SER A 75 9.33 -12.48 -9.11
C SER A 75 8.50 -13.73 -9.42
N ASP A 76 8.31 -14.61 -8.45
CA ASP A 76 7.50 -15.82 -8.58
C ASP A 76 6.03 -15.47 -8.87
N SER A 77 5.48 -14.47 -8.17
CA SER A 77 4.11 -13.98 -8.38
C SER A 77 3.93 -13.38 -9.77
N ALA A 78 4.85 -12.52 -10.21
CA ALA A 78 4.80 -11.92 -11.55
C ALA A 78 4.87 -12.99 -12.64
N SER A 79 5.73 -13.99 -12.50
CA SER A 79 5.85 -15.13 -13.42
C SER A 79 4.58 -15.97 -13.49
N ALA A 80 3.77 -15.97 -12.43
CA ALA A 80 2.48 -16.65 -12.37
C ALA A 80 1.29 -15.77 -12.81
N GLY A 81 1.55 -14.55 -13.30
CA GLY A 81 0.54 -13.65 -13.86
C GLY A 81 -0.17 -12.76 -12.85
N PHE A 82 0.36 -12.62 -11.65
CA PHE A 82 -0.15 -11.68 -10.65
C PHE A 82 0.58 -10.33 -10.76
N ASP A 83 -0.12 -9.26 -10.45
CA ASP A 83 0.46 -7.91 -10.51
C ASP A 83 1.27 -7.57 -9.27
N GLN A 84 0.78 -7.97 -8.10
CA GLN A 84 1.41 -7.72 -6.81
C GLN A 84 1.06 -8.84 -5.81
N ILE A 85 1.77 -8.82 -4.68
CA ILE A 85 1.49 -9.68 -3.54
C ILE A 85 0.59 -8.94 -2.55
N LEU A 86 -0.41 -9.64 -2.02
CA LEU A 86 -1.08 -9.26 -0.79
C LEU A 86 -0.33 -9.92 0.37
N TRP A 87 0.40 -9.12 1.13
CA TRP A 87 1.15 -9.59 2.28
C TRP A 87 0.23 -9.88 3.45
N LEU A 88 0.45 -11.03 4.06
CA LEU A 88 -0.21 -11.43 5.30
C LEU A 88 0.77 -11.34 6.47
N ASP A 89 0.24 -11.30 7.68
CA ASP A 89 1.04 -11.23 8.89
C ASP A 89 2.02 -12.40 9.01
N GLY A 90 3.20 -12.12 9.56
CA GLY A 90 4.29 -13.08 9.62
C GLY A 90 4.17 -14.15 10.71
N VAL A 91 3.06 -14.22 11.44
CA VAL A 91 2.87 -15.17 12.54
C VAL A 91 1.80 -16.22 12.19
N GLU A 92 0.63 -15.76 11.78
CA GLU A 92 -0.53 -16.62 11.50
C GLU A 92 -0.77 -16.78 9.99
N HIS A 93 -0.17 -15.93 9.14
CA HIS A 93 -0.42 -15.83 7.70
C HIS A 93 -1.91 -15.73 7.36
N ARG A 94 -2.63 -14.99 8.16
CA ARG A 94 -4.08 -14.88 8.15
C ARG A 94 -4.58 -13.44 7.99
N TYR A 95 -3.88 -12.50 8.63
CA TYR A 95 -4.29 -11.10 8.65
C TYR A 95 -3.60 -10.32 7.55
N VAL A 96 -4.38 -9.52 6.85
CA VAL A 96 -3.87 -8.66 5.78
C VAL A 96 -2.99 -7.55 6.35
N GLU A 97 -1.86 -7.27 5.69
CA GLU A 97 -0.96 -6.18 6.05
C GLU A 97 -0.83 -5.14 4.94
N GLU A 98 -0.26 -5.49 3.80
CA GLU A 98 0.02 -4.56 2.69
C GLU A 98 -0.20 -5.21 1.33
N ALA A 99 -0.52 -4.39 0.31
CA ALA A 99 -0.61 -4.81 -1.09
C ALA A 99 0.66 -4.37 -1.84
N GLY A 100 1.58 -5.30 -2.09
CA GLY A 100 2.88 -4.98 -2.69
C GLY A 100 3.69 -4.03 -1.82
N GLN A 101 3.80 -2.78 -2.25
CA GLN A 101 4.47 -1.68 -1.53
C GLN A 101 3.47 -0.57 -1.14
N MET A 102 2.20 -0.91 -1.00
CA MET A 102 1.09 -0.01 -0.73
C MET A 102 0.35 -0.44 0.53
N ASN A 103 -0.15 0.53 1.29
CA ASN A 103 -1.18 0.27 2.29
C ASN A 103 -2.49 -0.14 1.59
N ILE A 104 -3.31 -0.93 2.26
CA ILE A 104 -4.55 -1.46 1.67
C ILE A 104 -5.78 -1.01 2.46
N PHE A 105 -6.88 -0.83 1.76
CA PHE A 105 -8.18 -0.43 2.29
C PHE A 105 -9.27 -1.33 1.72
N PHE A 106 -10.27 -1.63 2.55
CA PHE A 106 -11.47 -2.36 2.17
C PHE A 106 -12.70 -1.55 2.54
N HIS A 107 -13.61 -1.33 1.59
CA HIS A 107 -14.90 -0.71 1.84
C HIS A 107 -15.93 -1.82 2.08
N ILE A 108 -16.25 -2.09 3.34
CA ILE A 108 -17.16 -3.16 3.76
C ILE A 108 -18.42 -2.55 4.38
N GLY A 109 -19.56 -2.76 3.75
CA GLY A 109 -20.80 -2.09 4.16
C GLY A 109 -20.66 -0.57 4.11
N ASP A 110 -20.77 0.10 5.24
CA ASP A 110 -20.61 1.56 5.39
C ASP A 110 -19.28 1.96 6.05
N THR A 111 -18.36 1.01 6.19
CA THR A 111 -17.11 1.21 6.93
C THR A 111 -15.90 0.98 6.02
N ILE A 112 -14.94 1.87 6.10
CA ILE A 112 -13.62 1.66 5.51
C ILE A 112 -12.73 1.00 6.56
N VAL A 113 -12.21 -0.18 6.22
CA VAL A 113 -11.31 -0.93 7.10
C VAL A 113 -9.92 -0.92 6.50
N THR A 114 -8.90 -0.61 7.29
CA THR A 114 -7.49 -0.72 6.91
C THR A 114 -6.71 -1.36 8.05
N PRO A 115 -5.67 -2.14 7.77
CA PRO A 115 -4.81 -2.68 8.81
C PRO A 115 -4.22 -1.60 9.72
N ASP A 116 -4.20 -1.86 11.02
CA ASP A 116 -3.59 -0.99 12.02
C ASP A 116 -2.05 -1.01 11.94
N LEU A 117 -1.42 0.05 12.39
CA LEU A 117 0.04 0.19 12.34
C LEU A 117 0.68 -0.56 13.52
N SER A 118 0.80 -1.87 13.38
CA SER A 118 1.32 -2.79 14.41
C SER A 118 2.86 -2.88 14.46
N GLY A 119 3.59 -2.09 13.67
CA GLY A 119 5.05 -2.13 13.54
C GLY A 119 5.56 -3.03 12.41
N THR A 120 4.70 -3.85 11.81
CA THR A 120 5.00 -4.64 10.61
C THR A 120 4.59 -3.93 9.32
N ILE A 121 3.79 -2.89 9.40
CA ILE A 121 3.22 -2.12 8.29
C ILE A 121 3.87 -0.74 8.24
N LEU A 122 4.23 -0.27 7.04
CA LEU A 122 4.77 1.07 6.86
C LEU A 122 3.67 2.12 7.08
N PRO A 123 3.87 3.11 7.99
CA PRO A 123 2.96 4.25 8.13
C PRO A 123 3.10 5.18 6.92
N GLY A 124 2.38 4.85 5.84
CA GLY A 124 2.45 5.57 4.57
C GLY A 124 1.85 6.98 4.66
N ILE A 125 2.54 7.97 4.09
CA ILE A 125 2.01 9.35 3.99
C ILE A 125 0.73 9.36 3.17
N THR A 126 0.70 8.66 2.03
CA THR A 126 -0.53 8.54 1.23
C THR A 126 -1.67 7.87 2.01
N ARG A 127 -1.35 6.87 2.88
CA ARG A 127 -2.35 6.28 3.77
C ARG A 127 -2.97 7.33 4.70
N ASP A 128 -2.16 8.16 5.32
CA ASP A 128 -2.60 9.22 6.22
C ASP A 128 -3.45 10.27 5.49
N THR A 129 -3.01 10.67 4.29
CA THR A 129 -3.77 11.54 3.38
C THR A 129 -5.15 10.96 3.07
N VAL A 130 -5.21 9.69 2.67
CA VAL A 130 -6.48 8.98 2.38
C VAL A 130 -7.38 8.95 3.61
N LEU A 131 -6.86 8.61 4.77
CA LEU A 131 -7.62 8.58 6.03
C LEU A 131 -8.18 9.95 6.40
N THR A 132 -7.40 11.01 6.20
CA THR A 132 -7.82 12.39 6.47
C THR A 132 -8.99 12.78 5.56
N ILE A 133 -8.85 12.59 4.25
CA ILE A 133 -9.89 12.89 3.27
C ILE A 133 -11.17 12.08 3.55
N LEU A 134 -11.05 10.79 3.85
CA LEU A 134 -12.19 9.93 4.14
C LEU A 134 -12.96 10.37 5.41
N ARG A 135 -12.23 10.83 6.44
CA ARG A 135 -12.86 11.40 7.65
C ARG A 135 -13.63 12.68 7.34
N GLU A 136 -13.07 13.55 6.52
CA GLU A 136 -13.74 14.78 6.07
C GLU A 136 -14.98 14.50 5.22
N TRP A 137 -14.94 13.44 4.42
CA TRP A 137 -16.11 12.99 3.66
C TRP A 137 -17.14 12.25 4.51
N GLY A 138 -16.91 12.10 5.82
CA GLY A 138 -17.83 11.49 6.77
C GLY A 138 -17.88 9.97 6.75
N TYR A 139 -16.90 9.32 6.16
CA TYR A 139 -16.80 7.84 6.20
C TYR A 139 -16.48 7.35 7.60
N LYS A 140 -17.12 6.25 8.01
CA LYS A 140 -16.72 5.48 9.17
C LYS A 140 -15.44 4.73 8.86
N ILE A 141 -14.41 4.85 9.71
CA ILE A 141 -13.11 4.24 9.52
C ILE A 141 -12.76 3.36 10.70
N GLU A 142 -12.27 2.17 10.42
CA GLU A 142 -11.72 1.24 11.40
C GLU A 142 -10.28 0.89 11.02
N GLU A 143 -9.34 1.31 11.86
CA GLU A 143 -7.94 0.93 11.77
C GLU A 143 -7.74 -0.27 12.70
N ARG A 144 -7.73 -1.49 12.15
CA ARG A 144 -7.68 -2.75 12.91
C ARG A 144 -7.14 -3.90 12.07
N ARG A 145 -6.80 -5.00 12.73
CA ARG A 145 -6.52 -6.25 12.02
C ARG A 145 -7.77 -6.68 11.22
N ILE A 146 -7.54 -7.18 10.01
CA ILE A 146 -8.56 -7.77 9.14
C ILE A 146 -8.07 -9.11 8.61
N ALA A 147 -8.82 -10.18 8.86
CA ALA A 147 -8.49 -11.50 8.36
C ALA A 147 -8.95 -11.69 6.90
N MET A 148 -8.22 -12.50 6.14
CA MET A 148 -8.66 -12.89 4.78
C MET A 148 -10.03 -13.53 4.78
N ASP A 149 -10.38 -14.33 5.80
CA ASP A 149 -11.71 -14.94 5.94
C ASP A 149 -12.83 -13.89 6.07
N GLU A 150 -12.55 -12.76 6.72
CA GLU A 150 -13.49 -11.64 6.83
C GLU A 150 -13.72 -10.99 5.45
N VAL A 151 -12.64 -10.74 4.70
CA VAL A 151 -12.72 -10.20 3.34
C VAL A 151 -13.52 -11.13 2.42
N ILE A 152 -13.24 -12.43 2.47
CA ILE A 152 -13.96 -13.45 1.69
C ILE A 152 -15.45 -13.48 2.08
N THR A 153 -15.76 -13.45 3.36
CA THR A 153 -17.14 -13.47 3.87
C THR A 153 -17.89 -12.22 3.44
N ALA A 154 -17.28 -11.05 3.57
CA ALA A 154 -17.88 -9.79 3.14
C ALA A 154 -18.16 -9.76 1.63
N ASN A 155 -17.21 -10.28 0.83
CA ASN A 155 -17.39 -10.36 -0.62
C ASN A 155 -18.51 -11.33 -1.01
N LYS A 156 -18.55 -12.53 -0.44
CA LYS A 156 -19.62 -13.51 -0.68
C LYS A 156 -21.00 -13.02 -0.28
N ALA A 157 -21.07 -12.20 0.75
CA ALA A 157 -22.32 -11.58 1.21
C ALA A 157 -22.74 -10.35 0.40
N GLY A 158 -21.93 -9.92 -0.58
CA GLY A 158 -22.16 -8.68 -1.34
C GLY A 158 -21.94 -7.39 -0.53
N ASN A 159 -21.30 -7.49 0.63
CA ASN A 159 -21.00 -6.36 1.52
C ASN A 159 -19.66 -5.69 1.22
N LEU A 160 -18.73 -6.38 0.56
CA LEU A 160 -17.48 -5.75 0.10
C LEU A 160 -17.82 -4.91 -1.13
N ARG A 161 -17.71 -3.60 -1.02
CA ARG A 161 -18.02 -2.66 -2.11
C ARG A 161 -16.83 -2.44 -3.02
N GLU A 162 -15.64 -2.24 -2.46
CA GLU A 162 -14.39 -2.11 -3.18
C GLU A 162 -13.18 -2.36 -2.27
N ALA A 163 -12.01 -2.59 -2.87
CA ALA A 163 -10.73 -2.57 -2.20
C ALA A 163 -9.73 -1.79 -3.05
N PHE A 164 -8.79 -1.10 -2.40
CA PHE A 164 -7.77 -0.32 -3.10
C PHE A 164 -6.47 -0.25 -2.30
N GLY A 165 -5.37 -0.08 -3.02
CA GLY A 165 -4.05 0.20 -2.47
C GLY A 165 -3.76 1.69 -2.50
N ALA A 166 -2.98 2.19 -1.52
CA ALA A 166 -2.51 3.57 -1.48
C ALA A 166 -0.99 3.64 -1.25
N GLY A 167 -0.30 4.40 -2.08
CA GLY A 167 1.15 4.57 -2.00
C GLY A 167 1.65 5.70 -2.90
N THR A 168 2.86 6.19 -2.65
CA THR A 168 3.39 7.39 -3.32
C THR A 168 3.40 7.29 -4.86
N ALA A 169 3.78 6.14 -5.42
CA ALA A 169 3.90 5.99 -6.86
C ALA A 169 2.56 5.73 -7.56
N ALA A 170 1.66 4.99 -6.91
CA ALA A 170 0.36 4.63 -7.45
C ALA A 170 -0.73 5.65 -7.09
N VAL A 171 -0.47 6.54 -6.15
CA VAL A 171 -1.43 7.39 -5.46
C VAL A 171 -2.51 6.50 -4.81
N VAL A 172 -3.53 6.12 -5.55
CA VAL A 172 -4.53 5.11 -5.18
C VAL A 172 -4.80 4.22 -6.39
N VAL A 173 -4.89 2.90 -6.20
CA VAL A 173 -5.15 1.93 -7.27
C VAL A 173 -6.21 0.92 -6.84
N PRO A 174 -7.21 0.64 -7.68
CA PRO A 174 -8.24 -0.35 -7.37
C PRO A 174 -7.67 -1.77 -7.38
N ILE A 175 -8.28 -2.65 -6.59
CA ILE A 175 -7.97 -4.09 -6.56
C ILE A 175 -9.18 -4.83 -7.11
N ASP A 176 -8.99 -5.51 -8.25
CA ASP A 176 -10.07 -6.22 -8.93
C ASP A 176 -10.17 -7.69 -8.51
N ARG A 177 -9.05 -8.28 -8.08
CA ARG A 177 -9.00 -9.69 -7.78
C ARG A 177 -7.94 -10.04 -6.75
N ILE A 178 -8.26 -11.01 -5.90
CA ILE A 178 -7.30 -11.57 -4.94
C ILE A 178 -7.29 -13.10 -5.10
N HIS A 179 -6.12 -13.68 -5.32
CA HIS A 179 -5.89 -15.11 -5.26
C HIS A 179 -5.50 -15.52 -3.85
N TYR A 180 -6.23 -16.46 -3.26
CA TYR A 180 -5.93 -16.98 -1.93
C TYR A 180 -6.21 -18.47 -1.84
N LEU A 181 -5.23 -19.27 -1.42
CA LEU A 181 -5.31 -20.72 -1.22
C LEU A 181 -5.95 -21.47 -2.40
N GLY A 182 -5.51 -21.17 -3.63
CA GLY A 182 -5.97 -21.82 -4.84
C GLY A 182 -7.33 -21.33 -5.36
N GLN A 183 -7.91 -20.29 -4.80
CA GLN A 183 -9.17 -19.69 -5.22
C GLN A 183 -9.02 -18.23 -5.57
N ASP A 184 -9.71 -17.80 -6.62
CA ASP A 184 -9.80 -16.40 -7.02
C ASP A 184 -11.04 -15.75 -6.40
N LEU A 185 -10.81 -14.68 -5.66
CA LEU A 185 -11.84 -13.80 -5.14
C LEU A 185 -11.97 -12.62 -6.11
N GLN A 186 -13.02 -12.62 -6.93
CA GLN A 186 -13.35 -11.49 -7.78
C GLN A 186 -13.99 -10.40 -6.92
N LEU A 187 -13.44 -9.20 -6.95
CA LEU A 187 -13.96 -8.05 -6.21
C LEU A 187 -14.93 -7.24 -7.09
N PRO A 188 -15.85 -6.47 -6.48
CA PRO A 188 -16.77 -5.64 -7.24
C PRO A 188 -16.05 -4.61 -8.10
N GLN A 189 -16.50 -4.47 -9.34
CA GLN A 189 -16.01 -3.48 -10.30
C GLN A 189 -16.87 -2.21 -10.16
N THR A 190 -16.29 -1.12 -9.69
CA THR A 190 -17.03 0.08 -9.28
C THR A 190 -17.05 1.21 -10.31
N GLY A 191 -16.26 1.09 -11.38
CA GLY A 191 -16.25 2.07 -12.49
C GLY A 191 -15.81 3.49 -12.09
N ASN A 192 -16.16 4.47 -12.91
CA ASN A 192 -15.71 5.88 -12.77
C ASN A 192 -16.27 6.65 -11.55
N HIS A 193 -17.12 6.04 -10.76
CA HIS A 193 -17.68 6.64 -9.53
C HIS A 193 -17.23 5.92 -8.27
N SER A 194 -16.19 5.08 -8.38
CA SER A 194 -15.62 4.40 -7.22
C SER A 194 -15.03 5.38 -6.21
N LEU A 195 -15.00 5.00 -4.96
CA LEU A 195 -14.30 5.77 -3.92
C LEU A 195 -12.81 5.89 -4.24
N CYS A 196 -12.22 4.82 -4.77
CA CYS A 196 -10.84 4.81 -5.24
C CYS A 196 -10.60 5.90 -6.30
N GLN A 197 -11.48 6.02 -7.30
CA GLN A 197 -11.35 7.05 -8.34
C GLN A 197 -11.52 8.47 -7.80
N GLN A 198 -12.46 8.69 -6.89
CA GLN A 198 -12.66 9.99 -6.24
C GLN A 198 -11.43 10.40 -5.41
N LEU A 199 -10.86 9.47 -4.65
CA LEU A 199 -9.62 9.69 -3.88
C LEU A 199 -8.43 9.99 -4.81
N TYR A 200 -8.28 9.22 -5.89
CA TYR A 200 -7.23 9.45 -6.89
C TYR A 200 -7.31 10.85 -7.47
N GLN A 201 -8.51 11.24 -7.91
CA GLN A 201 -8.75 12.57 -8.47
C GLN A 201 -8.43 13.67 -7.44
N MET A 202 -8.99 13.57 -6.24
CA MET A 202 -8.80 14.58 -5.18
C MET A 202 -7.31 14.76 -4.83
N ILE A 203 -6.58 13.66 -4.64
CA ILE A 203 -5.17 13.71 -4.27
C ILE A 203 -4.32 14.26 -5.41
N THR A 204 -4.59 13.85 -6.65
CA THR A 204 -3.83 14.35 -7.81
C THR A 204 -4.12 15.82 -8.08
N GLU A 205 -5.37 16.29 -7.97
CA GLU A 205 -5.72 17.70 -8.09
C GLU A 205 -5.02 18.56 -7.03
N LEU A 206 -4.92 18.08 -5.78
CA LEU A 206 -4.12 18.74 -4.73
C LEU A 206 -2.63 18.79 -5.09
N GLN A 207 -2.07 17.69 -5.54
CA GLN A 207 -0.64 17.59 -5.89
C GLN A 207 -0.27 18.51 -7.07
N PHE A 208 -1.17 18.71 -8.01
CA PHE A 208 -0.96 19.61 -9.17
C PHE A 208 -1.43 21.05 -8.93
N GLY A 209 -1.91 21.37 -7.74
CA GLY A 209 -2.39 22.71 -7.39
C GLY A 209 -3.65 23.13 -8.15
N VAL A 210 -4.45 22.16 -8.62
CA VAL A 210 -5.75 22.40 -9.28
C VAL A 210 -6.82 22.74 -8.25
N THR A 211 -6.78 22.04 -7.11
CA THR A 211 -7.68 22.28 -5.97
C THR A 211 -6.92 23.00 -4.86
N GLN A 212 -7.60 23.87 -4.12
CA GLN A 212 -7.01 24.57 -2.98
C GLN A 212 -6.59 23.58 -1.88
N ASP A 213 -5.35 23.70 -1.45
CA ASP A 213 -4.81 22.92 -0.33
C ASP A 213 -5.18 23.59 1.01
N ASN A 214 -6.16 23.04 1.70
CA ASN A 214 -6.60 23.49 3.02
C ASN A 214 -5.80 22.84 4.16
N HIS A 215 -4.91 21.91 3.85
CA HIS A 215 -4.14 21.12 4.81
C HIS A 215 -2.69 21.62 4.97
N GLY A 216 -2.20 22.41 4.04
CA GLY A 216 -0.79 22.81 3.97
C GLY A 216 0.15 21.66 3.60
N TRP A 217 -0.33 20.71 2.80
CA TRP A 217 0.47 19.57 2.32
C TRP A 217 1.38 19.94 1.16
N SER A 218 1.01 20.98 0.42
CA SER A 218 1.76 21.43 -0.75
C SER A 218 2.61 22.65 -0.41
N VAL A 219 3.85 22.66 -0.87
CA VAL A 219 4.76 23.80 -0.73
C VAL A 219 5.17 24.24 -2.13
N LEU A 220 4.93 25.51 -2.45
CA LEU A 220 5.43 26.10 -3.70
C LEU A 220 6.94 26.20 -3.62
N VAL A 221 7.63 25.73 -4.65
CA VAL A 221 9.09 25.85 -4.80
C VAL A 221 9.34 26.90 -5.86
N ASP A 222 10.04 27.99 -5.47
CA ASP A 222 10.47 29.08 -6.35
C ASP A 222 11.65 28.68 -7.24
#